data_13c7b023a48cefcfa4f822b9c5cb40d3
#
_entry.id   13c7b023a48cefcfa4f822b9c5cb40d3
#
_cell.length_a   1.000
_cell.length_b   1.000
_cell.length_c   1.000
_cell.angle_alpha   90.00
_cell.angle_beta   90.00
_cell.angle_gamma   90.00
#
_symmetry.space_group_name_H-M   'P 1'
#
loop_
_entity.id
_entity.type
_entity.pdbx_description
1 polymer ?
#
loop_
_entity_poly.entity_id
_entity_poly.type
_entity_poly.pdbx_seq_one_letter_code
_entity_poly.pdbx_strand_id
1 'polypeptide(L)'
;MTVAGISDAELVARCREGDAAAWNALVERFSRYVYAIATQAFRLSQHDAEDVFQDVFSRVFERLGTLRSDDAIRPWIGQLTRNCCLDLLRSSGRVVLVAEVEEQAADGVIADLDEALTVLEGLGHLGPECREVLDRFFCRDESYRTIGAELEIPAGTIASRISRCLGQLRSELEGRNAAVPPSSE
;
A
#
# COMPACT_ATOMS: atom_id res chain seq x y z
N MET A 1 -11.27 -14.35 -15.82
CA MET A 1 -10.72 -12.97 -15.86
C MET A 1 -9.76 -12.84 -14.69
N THR A 2 -8.51 -12.50 -14.95
CA THR A 2 -7.45 -12.44 -13.93
C THR A 2 -7.73 -11.24 -13.02
N VAL A 3 -7.80 -11.46 -11.69
CA VAL A 3 -8.09 -10.44 -10.68
C VAL A 3 -6.89 -9.49 -10.46
N ALA A 4 -5.73 -9.84 -11.03
CA ALA A 4 -4.53 -9.00 -11.03
C ALA A 4 -4.71 -7.85 -12.05
N GLY A 5 -4.83 -6.61 -11.56
CA GLY A 5 -4.92 -5.40 -12.38
C GLY A 5 -6.26 -4.64 -12.32
N ILE A 6 -7.24 -5.12 -11.56
CA ILE A 6 -8.47 -4.36 -11.29
C ILE A 6 -8.24 -3.32 -10.19
N SER A 7 -8.99 -2.22 -10.23
CA SER A 7 -8.92 -1.18 -9.20
C SER A 7 -9.40 -1.68 -7.83
N ASP A 8 -9.04 -0.97 -6.77
CA ASP A 8 -9.51 -1.27 -5.41
C ASP A 8 -11.04 -1.19 -5.34
N ALA A 9 -11.65 -0.19 -5.97
CA ALA A 9 -13.09 -0.03 -6.03
C ALA A 9 -13.79 -1.22 -6.72
N GLU A 10 -13.27 -1.67 -7.86
CA GLU A 10 -13.81 -2.82 -8.57
C GLU A 10 -13.66 -4.11 -7.76
N LEU A 11 -12.52 -4.25 -7.05
CA LEU A 11 -12.28 -5.39 -6.17
C LEU A 11 -13.29 -5.44 -5.02
N VAL A 12 -13.55 -4.30 -4.38
CA VAL A 12 -14.55 -4.17 -3.32
C VAL A 12 -15.96 -4.48 -3.84
N ALA A 13 -16.33 -3.95 -5.01
CA ALA A 13 -17.65 -4.22 -5.60
C ALA A 13 -17.86 -5.73 -5.81
N ARG A 14 -16.88 -6.44 -6.36
CA ARG A 14 -16.94 -7.91 -6.55
C ARG A 14 -16.97 -8.69 -5.23
N CYS A 15 -16.25 -8.21 -4.21
CA CYS A 15 -16.33 -8.82 -2.86
C CYS A 15 -17.76 -8.72 -2.29
N ARG A 16 -18.44 -7.59 -2.49
CA ARG A 16 -19.84 -7.41 -2.07
C ARG A 16 -20.82 -8.32 -2.79
N GLU A 17 -20.51 -8.69 -4.03
CA GLU A 17 -21.26 -9.67 -4.81
C GLU A 17 -21.00 -11.13 -4.39
N GLY A 18 -20.10 -11.33 -3.42
CA GLY A 18 -19.76 -12.67 -2.91
C GLY A 18 -18.73 -13.43 -3.74
N ASP A 19 -17.96 -12.74 -4.61
CA ASP A 19 -16.91 -13.35 -5.41
C ASP A 19 -15.74 -13.79 -4.53
N ALA A 20 -15.58 -15.10 -4.33
CA ALA A 20 -14.53 -15.68 -3.51
C ALA A 20 -13.12 -15.38 -4.06
N ALA A 21 -12.94 -15.28 -5.38
CA ALA A 21 -11.67 -14.94 -5.99
C ALA A 21 -11.29 -13.47 -5.72
N ALA A 22 -12.29 -12.58 -5.69
CA ALA A 22 -12.09 -11.19 -5.30
C ALA A 22 -11.71 -11.06 -3.83
N TRP A 23 -12.30 -11.85 -2.94
CA TRP A 23 -11.92 -11.89 -1.52
C TRP A 23 -10.47 -12.34 -1.33
N ASN A 24 -10.04 -13.41 -1.99
CA ASN A 24 -8.65 -13.85 -1.93
C ASN A 24 -7.69 -12.76 -2.41
N ALA A 25 -8.03 -12.11 -3.52
CA ALA A 25 -7.20 -11.04 -4.07
C ALA A 25 -7.17 -9.79 -3.16
N LEU A 26 -8.27 -9.47 -2.47
CA LEU A 26 -8.32 -8.38 -1.49
C LEU A 26 -7.40 -8.68 -0.30
N VAL A 27 -7.47 -9.89 0.26
CA VAL A 27 -6.58 -10.33 1.34
C VAL A 27 -5.12 -10.27 0.88
N GLU A 28 -4.79 -10.83 -0.29
CA GLU A 28 -3.44 -10.82 -0.83
C GLU A 28 -2.91 -9.39 -1.02
N ARG A 29 -3.72 -8.50 -1.60
CA ARG A 29 -3.36 -7.11 -1.88
C ARG A 29 -3.05 -6.31 -0.62
N PHE A 30 -3.85 -6.45 0.42
CA PHE A 30 -3.73 -5.67 1.65
C PHE A 30 -2.93 -6.36 2.77
N SER A 31 -2.53 -7.63 2.60
CA SER A 31 -1.73 -8.37 3.59
C SER A 31 -0.49 -7.63 4.05
N ARG A 32 0.34 -7.19 3.09
CA ARG A 32 1.58 -6.47 3.39
C ARG A 32 1.33 -5.16 4.11
N TYR A 33 0.26 -4.46 3.77
CA TYR A 33 -0.12 -3.21 4.41
C TYR A 33 -0.50 -3.42 5.88
N VAL A 34 -1.34 -4.41 6.16
CA VAL A 34 -1.73 -4.76 7.54
C VAL A 34 -0.53 -5.18 8.37
N TYR A 35 0.33 -6.06 7.84
CA TYR A 35 1.54 -6.49 8.54
C TYR A 35 2.54 -5.35 8.76
N ALA A 36 2.71 -4.46 7.78
CA ALA A 36 3.60 -3.32 7.91
C ALA A 36 3.13 -2.35 9.00
N ILE A 37 1.84 -2.06 9.07
CA ILE A 37 1.28 -1.24 10.16
C ILE A 37 1.54 -1.92 11.51
N ALA A 38 1.19 -3.19 11.67
CA ALA A 38 1.35 -3.91 12.94
C ALA A 38 2.81 -3.95 13.41
N THR A 39 3.75 -4.24 12.50
CA THR A 39 5.16 -4.45 12.85
C THR A 39 6.00 -3.17 12.85
N GLN A 40 5.73 -2.20 11.97
CA GLN A 40 6.54 -0.99 11.85
C GLN A 40 5.98 0.17 12.65
N ALA A 41 4.65 0.40 12.58
CA ALA A 41 4.03 1.49 13.32
C ALA A 41 3.83 1.14 14.80
N PHE A 42 3.36 -0.08 15.10
CA PHE A 42 3.05 -0.52 16.46
C PHE A 42 4.11 -1.45 17.08
N ARG A 43 5.14 -1.82 16.32
CA ARG A 43 6.26 -2.67 16.77
C ARG A 43 5.82 -3.97 17.44
N LEU A 44 4.73 -4.53 16.97
CA LEU A 44 4.21 -5.80 17.48
C LEU A 44 5.14 -6.97 17.14
N SER A 45 5.12 -8.00 17.97
CA SER A 45 5.79 -9.27 17.65
C SER A 45 5.14 -9.91 16.42
N GLN A 46 5.83 -10.86 15.77
CA GLN A 46 5.26 -11.59 14.64
C GLN A 46 3.94 -12.28 15.03
N HIS A 47 3.89 -12.90 16.19
CA HIS A 47 2.68 -13.58 16.69
C HIS A 47 1.52 -12.59 16.90
N ASP A 48 1.79 -11.48 17.59
CA ASP A 48 0.78 -10.43 17.80
C ASP A 48 0.29 -9.83 16.45
N ALA A 49 1.19 -9.70 15.46
CA ALA A 49 0.84 -9.21 14.13
C ALA A 49 -0.02 -10.22 13.34
N GLU A 50 0.17 -11.52 13.52
CA GLU A 50 -0.68 -12.56 12.97
C GLU A 50 -2.10 -12.52 13.57
N ASP A 51 -2.21 -12.30 14.89
CA ASP A 51 -3.50 -12.14 15.55
C ASP A 51 -4.24 -10.89 15.04
N VAL A 52 -3.53 -9.76 14.94
CA VAL A 52 -4.09 -8.53 14.36
C VAL A 52 -4.54 -8.75 12.91
N PHE A 53 -3.74 -9.45 12.11
CA PHE A 53 -4.08 -9.77 10.72
C PHE A 53 -5.41 -10.53 10.62
N GLN A 54 -5.59 -11.56 11.42
CA GLN A 54 -6.83 -12.35 11.44
C GLN A 54 -8.03 -11.50 11.87
N ASP A 55 -7.87 -10.71 12.92
CA ASP A 55 -8.91 -9.80 13.44
C ASP A 55 -9.33 -8.77 12.40
N VAL A 56 -8.36 -8.14 11.71
CA VAL A 56 -8.62 -7.14 10.68
C VAL A 56 -9.43 -7.74 9.54
N PHE A 57 -9.01 -8.87 8.96
CA PHE A 57 -9.71 -9.45 7.82
C PHE A 57 -11.06 -10.06 8.20
N SER A 58 -11.24 -10.55 9.43
CA SER A 58 -12.56 -10.90 9.96
C SER A 58 -13.48 -9.69 9.98
N ARG A 59 -13.02 -8.55 10.52
CA ARG A 59 -13.79 -7.29 10.56
C ARG A 59 -14.03 -6.73 9.16
N VAL A 60 -13.07 -6.85 8.25
CA VAL A 60 -13.26 -6.46 6.83
C VAL A 60 -14.38 -7.28 6.23
N PHE A 61 -14.37 -8.61 6.39
CA PHE A 61 -15.41 -9.49 5.88
C PHE A 61 -16.80 -9.13 6.41
N GLU A 62 -16.92 -8.90 7.72
CA GLU A 62 -18.19 -8.58 8.36
C GLU A 62 -18.72 -7.19 7.99
N ARG A 63 -17.84 -6.22 7.77
CA ARG A 63 -18.20 -4.80 7.69
C ARG A 63 -17.98 -4.16 6.33
N LEU A 64 -17.53 -4.89 5.32
CA LEU A 64 -17.28 -4.32 3.98
C LEU A 64 -18.52 -3.64 3.41
N GLY A 65 -19.72 -4.16 3.73
CA GLY A 65 -20.99 -3.57 3.33
C GLY A 65 -21.26 -2.17 3.91
N THR A 66 -20.55 -1.77 4.99
CA THR A 66 -20.68 -0.45 5.62
C THR A 66 -19.75 0.60 5.04
N LEU A 67 -18.81 0.20 4.18
CA LEU A 67 -17.88 1.12 3.52
C LEU A 67 -18.67 2.03 2.56
N ARG A 68 -18.59 3.35 2.77
CA ARG A 68 -19.38 4.34 2.02
C ARG A 68 -18.89 4.56 0.59
N SER A 69 -17.58 4.49 0.38
CA SER A 69 -16.94 4.64 -0.93
C SER A 69 -15.94 3.50 -1.12
N ASP A 70 -16.03 2.81 -2.24
CA ASP A 70 -15.17 1.65 -2.55
C ASP A 70 -13.71 2.07 -2.71
N ASP A 71 -13.45 3.30 -3.16
CA ASP A 71 -12.10 3.88 -3.25
C ASP A 71 -11.46 4.13 -1.87
N ALA A 72 -12.25 4.22 -0.80
CA ALA A 72 -11.77 4.44 0.56
C ALA A 72 -11.36 3.15 1.28
N ILE A 73 -11.26 2.02 0.59
CA ILE A 73 -10.95 0.72 1.21
C ILE A 73 -9.57 0.74 1.92
N ARG A 74 -8.55 1.37 1.34
CA ARG A 74 -7.21 1.41 1.91
C ARG A 74 -7.16 2.18 3.24
N PRO A 75 -7.57 3.47 3.33
CA PRO A 75 -7.59 4.17 4.61
C PRO A 75 -8.53 3.52 5.62
N TRP A 76 -9.60 2.88 5.17
CA TRP A 76 -10.50 2.15 6.05
C TRP A 76 -9.84 0.90 6.66
N ILE A 77 -9.11 0.09 5.87
CA ILE A 77 -8.32 -1.04 6.39
C ILE A 77 -7.21 -0.52 7.33
N GLY A 78 -6.53 0.57 6.98
CA GLY A 78 -5.54 1.21 7.84
C GLY A 78 -6.11 1.56 9.21
N GLN A 79 -7.28 2.18 9.25
CA GLN A 79 -7.98 2.52 10.49
C GLN A 79 -8.43 1.28 11.29
N LEU A 80 -8.92 0.24 10.61
CA LEU A 80 -9.24 -1.02 11.28
C LEU A 80 -8.00 -1.67 11.89
N THR A 81 -6.89 -1.70 11.16
CA THR A 81 -5.62 -2.26 11.63
C THR A 81 -5.11 -1.51 12.85
N ARG A 82 -5.10 -0.18 12.77
CA ARG A 82 -4.74 0.69 13.89
C ARG A 82 -5.56 0.37 15.15
N ASN A 83 -6.87 0.27 15.00
CA ASN A 83 -7.76 -0.02 16.12
C ASN A 83 -7.49 -1.41 16.72
N CYS A 84 -7.29 -2.44 15.88
CA CYS A 84 -6.94 -3.79 16.35
C CYS A 84 -5.61 -3.81 17.11
N CYS A 85 -4.58 -3.10 16.62
CA CYS A 85 -3.30 -2.96 17.32
C CYS A 85 -3.46 -2.31 18.69
N LEU A 86 -4.20 -1.22 18.78
CA LEU A 86 -4.47 -0.53 20.03
C LEU A 86 -5.27 -1.39 21.01
N ASP A 87 -6.28 -2.10 20.54
CA ASP A 87 -7.09 -3.02 21.37
C ASP A 87 -6.20 -4.13 21.96
N LEU A 88 -5.32 -4.71 21.14
CA LEU A 88 -4.38 -5.75 21.58
C LEU A 88 -3.38 -5.21 22.61
N LEU A 89 -2.80 -4.03 22.39
CA LEU A 89 -1.89 -3.40 23.34
C LEU A 89 -2.58 -3.09 24.67
N ARG A 90 -3.82 -2.60 24.64
CA ARG A 90 -4.63 -2.32 25.84
C ARG A 90 -4.93 -3.60 26.61
N SER A 91 -5.35 -4.67 25.93
CA SER A 91 -5.70 -5.96 26.56
C SER A 91 -4.49 -6.66 27.17
N SER A 92 -3.30 -6.50 26.57
CA SER A 92 -2.04 -7.10 27.06
C SER A 92 -1.40 -6.32 28.23
N GLY A 93 -2.00 -5.23 28.69
CA GLY A 93 -1.45 -4.37 29.75
C GLY A 93 -0.18 -3.62 29.37
N ARG A 94 0.21 -3.63 28.09
CA ARG A 94 1.41 -2.96 27.57
C ARG A 94 1.25 -1.43 27.42
N VAL A 95 0.02 -0.93 27.55
CA VAL A 95 -0.28 0.51 27.46
C VAL A 95 -0.38 1.11 28.85
N VAL A 96 0.71 1.52 29.45
CA VAL A 96 0.62 2.19 30.74
C VAL A 96 1.05 3.66 30.74
N LEU A 97 1.78 4.22 29.75
CA LEU A 97 2.26 5.62 29.90
C LEU A 97 2.66 6.38 28.62
N VAL A 98 2.40 5.90 27.41
CA VAL A 98 2.93 6.57 26.18
C VAL A 98 1.84 6.85 25.12
N ALA A 99 0.57 6.87 25.49
CA ALA A 99 -0.56 6.76 24.56
C ALA A 99 -0.61 7.83 23.46
N GLU A 100 -0.41 9.12 23.75
CA GLU A 100 -0.64 10.18 22.76
C GLU A 100 0.56 10.41 21.81
N VAL A 101 1.78 10.31 22.31
CA VAL A 101 3.00 10.58 21.50
C VAL A 101 3.32 9.40 20.58
N GLU A 102 3.13 8.15 21.05
CA GLU A 102 3.29 6.96 20.23
C GLU A 102 2.14 6.80 19.22
N GLU A 103 0.95 7.25 19.57
CA GLU A 103 -0.21 7.24 18.67
C GLU A 103 -0.01 8.18 17.48
N GLN A 104 0.48 9.41 17.71
CA GLN A 104 0.83 10.35 16.63
C GLN A 104 2.02 9.87 15.79
N ALA A 105 3.00 9.22 16.41
CA ALA A 105 4.14 8.63 15.70
C ALA A 105 3.68 7.46 14.81
N ALA A 106 2.75 6.63 15.30
CA ALA A 106 2.18 5.54 14.54
C ALA A 106 1.37 6.05 13.33
N ASP A 107 0.60 7.12 13.49
CA ASP A 107 -0.15 7.75 12.40
C ASP A 107 0.78 8.30 11.31
N GLY A 108 1.92 8.88 11.68
CA GLY A 108 2.97 9.30 10.72
C GLY A 108 3.53 8.11 9.93
N VAL A 109 3.89 7.03 10.61
CA VAL A 109 4.40 5.81 9.94
C VAL A 109 3.33 5.19 9.04
N ILE A 110 2.07 5.20 9.43
CA ILE A 110 0.97 4.69 8.59
C ILE A 110 0.84 5.53 7.32
N ALA A 111 0.93 6.86 7.42
CA ALA A 111 0.90 7.75 6.26
C ALA A 111 2.08 7.50 5.31
N ASP A 112 3.31 7.35 5.84
CA ASP A 112 4.50 7.02 5.05
C ASP A 112 4.37 5.66 4.35
N LEU A 113 3.80 4.66 5.02
CA LEU A 113 3.53 3.34 4.45
C LEU A 113 2.49 3.41 3.34
N ASP A 114 1.45 4.22 3.51
CA ASP A 114 0.41 4.40 2.50
C ASP A 114 0.98 5.07 1.24
N GLU A 115 1.81 6.10 1.40
CA GLU A 115 2.52 6.74 0.30
C GLU A 115 3.46 5.77 -0.41
N ALA A 116 4.29 5.02 0.34
CA ALA A 116 5.22 4.04 -0.24
C ALA A 116 4.51 2.95 -1.04
N LEU A 117 3.40 2.42 -0.52
CA LEU A 117 2.59 1.43 -1.23
C LEU A 117 1.92 2.00 -2.48
N THR A 118 1.46 3.24 -2.43
CA THR A 118 0.90 3.94 -3.59
C THR A 118 1.94 4.06 -4.71
N VAL A 119 3.19 4.40 -4.37
CA VAL A 119 4.30 4.45 -5.32
C VAL A 119 4.61 3.06 -5.89
N LEU A 120 4.68 2.03 -5.04
CA LEU A 120 4.94 0.65 -5.49
C LEU A 120 3.86 0.13 -6.45
N GLU A 121 2.62 0.44 -6.19
CA GLU A 121 1.52 0.10 -7.10
C GLU A 121 1.61 0.85 -8.42
N GLY A 122 1.91 2.15 -8.39
CA GLY A 122 2.14 2.95 -9.59
C GLY A 122 3.30 2.38 -10.43
N LEU A 123 4.40 1.96 -9.78
CA LEU A 123 5.51 1.27 -10.43
C LEU A 123 5.07 -0.07 -11.07
N GLY A 124 4.14 -0.79 -10.42
CA GLY A 124 3.56 -2.03 -10.94
C GLY A 124 2.81 -1.85 -12.27
N HIS A 125 2.23 -0.69 -12.52
CA HIS A 125 1.52 -0.37 -13.76
C HIS A 125 2.44 0.09 -14.90
N LEU A 126 3.69 0.44 -14.59
CA LEU A 126 4.66 0.78 -15.64
C LEU A 126 5.07 -0.45 -16.45
N GLY A 127 5.40 -0.24 -17.70
CA GLY A 127 6.00 -1.27 -18.55
C GLY A 127 7.33 -1.79 -17.99
N PRO A 128 7.73 -3.03 -18.35
CA PRO A 128 8.92 -3.68 -17.81
C PRO A 128 10.20 -2.87 -18.00
N GLU A 129 10.35 -2.19 -19.15
CA GLU A 129 11.51 -1.33 -19.42
C GLU A 129 11.62 -0.13 -18.48
N CYS A 130 10.49 0.46 -18.09
CA CYS A 130 10.48 1.57 -17.15
C CYS A 130 10.82 1.08 -15.74
N ARG A 131 10.25 -0.04 -15.31
CA ARG A 131 10.57 -0.63 -14.01
C ARG A 131 12.05 -0.98 -13.89
N GLU A 132 12.61 -1.63 -14.91
CA GLU A 132 14.04 -2.00 -14.95
C GLU A 132 14.95 -0.79 -14.79
N VAL A 133 14.72 0.27 -15.59
CA VAL A 133 15.55 1.47 -15.56
C VAL A 133 15.41 2.23 -14.24
N LEU A 134 14.18 2.33 -13.68
CA LEU A 134 13.96 2.99 -12.38
C LEU A 134 14.55 2.18 -11.22
N ASP A 135 14.40 0.85 -11.22
CA ASP A 135 15.02 -0.03 -10.22
C ASP A 135 16.54 0.10 -10.20
N ARG A 136 17.17 0.02 -11.37
CA ARG A 136 18.62 0.18 -11.50
C ARG A 136 19.13 1.52 -10.99
N PHE A 137 18.44 2.59 -11.35
CA PHE A 137 18.88 3.93 -10.98
C PHE A 137 18.62 4.26 -9.49
N PHE A 138 17.39 3.99 -8.99
CA PHE A 138 16.99 4.40 -7.63
C PHE A 138 17.23 3.36 -6.55
N CYS A 139 17.14 2.06 -6.88
CA CYS A 139 17.29 1.00 -5.88
C CYS A 139 18.71 0.41 -5.86
N ARG A 140 19.37 0.31 -7.01
CA ARG A 140 20.74 -0.24 -7.11
C ARG A 140 21.82 0.84 -7.20
N ASP A 141 21.44 2.12 -7.24
CA ASP A 141 22.36 3.28 -7.32
C ASP A 141 23.33 3.21 -8.52
N GLU A 142 22.87 2.66 -9.66
CA GLU A 142 23.66 2.52 -10.86
C GLU A 142 23.76 3.84 -11.64
N SER A 143 24.92 4.14 -12.21
CA SER A 143 25.11 5.32 -13.06
C SER A 143 24.45 5.13 -14.44
N TYR A 144 24.11 6.23 -15.11
CA TYR A 144 23.60 6.19 -16.49
C TYR A 144 24.52 5.45 -17.47
N ARG A 145 25.85 5.52 -17.21
CA ARG A 145 26.85 4.80 -18.01
C ARG A 145 26.75 3.30 -17.78
N THR A 146 26.63 2.88 -16.52
CA THR A 146 26.50 1.46 -16.14
C THR A 146 25.23 0.87 -16.71
N ILE A 147 24.09 1.54 -16.51
CA ILE A 147 22.79 1.11 -17.03
C ILE A 147 22.85 1.02 -18.57
N GLY A 148 23.44 2.05 -19.21
CA GLY A 148 23.56 2.11 -20.67
C GLY A 148 24.43 0.99 -21.23
N ALA A 149 25.52 0.64 -20.55
CA ALA A 149 26.41 -0.44 -20.99
C ALA A 149 25.71 -1.81 -20.89
N GLU A 150 24.96 -2.06 -19.82
CA GLU A 150 24.27 -3.35 -19.62
C GLU A 150 23.01 -3.51 -20.49
N LEU A 151 22.31 -2.42 -20.77
CA LEU A 151 21.12 -2.44 -21.62
C LEU A 151 21.43 -2.19 -23.10
N GLU A 152 22.73 -2.01 -23.46
CA GLU A 152 23.19 -1.67 -24.80
C GLU A 152 22.55 -0.39 -25.39
N ILE A 153 22.33 0.60 -24.52
CA ILE A 153 21.69 1.88 -24.83
C ILE A 153 22.61 3.04 -24.46
N PRO A 154 22.74 4.07 -25.31
CA PRO A 154 23.57 5.23 -25.01
C PRO A 154 23.16 5.90 -23.67
N ALA A 155 24.14 6.30 -22.85
CA ALA A 155 23.88 6.90 -21.53
C ALA A 155 22.96 8.13 -21.57
N GLY A 156 23.04 8.96 -22.62
CA GLY A 156 22.11 10.08 -22.82
C GLY A 156 20.67 9.64 -23.06
N THR A 157 20.48 8.48 -23.68
CA THR A 157 19.14 7.88 -23.87
C THR A 157 18.59 7.32 -22.56
N ILE A 158 19.44 6.83 -21.66
CA ILE A 158 19.02 6.38 -20.33
C ILE A 158 18.44 7.54 -19.52
N ALA A 159 19.11 8.70 -19.49
CA ALA A 159 18.61 9.88 -18.79
C ALA A 159 17.21 10.32 -19.29
N SER A 160 17.02 10.38 -20.61
CA SER A 160 15.71 10.73 -21.20
C SER A 160 14.65 9.66 -20.95
N ARG A 161 15.03 8.37 -20.92
CA ARG A 161 14.14 7.25 -20.61
C ARG A 161 13.67 7.34 -19.14
N ILE A 162 14.58 7.56 -18.20
CA ILE A 162 14.26 7.77 -16.78
C ILE A 162 13.26 8.93 -16.63
N SER A 163 13.53 10.09 -17.25
CA SER A 163 12.65 11.26 -17.19
C SER A 163 11.24 10.94 -17.71
N ARG A 164 11.14 10.22 -18.83
CA ARG A 164 9.85 9.78 -19.39
C ARG A 164 9.12 8.81 -18.46
N CYS A 165 9.82 7.83 -17.89
CA CYS A 165 9.24 6.84 -16.98
C CYS A 165 8.76 7.48 -15.68
N LEU A 166 9.49 8.46 -15.16
CA LEU A 166 9.03 9.27 -14.00
C LEU A 166 7.79 10.10 -14.34
N GLY A 167 7.71 10.65 -15.57
CA GLY A 167 6.50 11.33 -16.03
C GLY A 167 5.30 10.40 -16.11
N GLN A 168 5.48 9.17 -16.58
CA GLN A 168 4.42 8.15 -16.59
C GLN A 168 3.99 7.78 -15.15
N LEU A 169 4.95 7.53 -14.25
CA LEU A 169 4.66 7.25 -12.85
C LEU A 169 3.87 8.38 -12.21
N ARG A 170 4.28 9.64 -12.43
CA ARG A 170 3.55 10.80 -11.92
C ARG A 170 2.11 10.82 -12.41
N SER A 171 1.88 10.59 -13.71
CA SER A 171 0.53 10.56 -14.28
C SER A 171 -0.35 9.46 -13.67
N GLU A 172 0.23 8.29 -13.39
CA GLU A 172 -0.46 7.19 -12.69
C GLU A 172 -0.86 7.60 -11.26
N LEU A 173 0.04 8.24 -10.52
CA LEU A 173 -0.21 8.69 -9.15
C LEU A 173 -1.23 9.85 -9.09
N GLU A 174 -1.14 10.81 -10.01
CA GLU A 174 -2.08 11.94 -10.10
C GLU A 174 -3.48 11.49 -10.52
N GLY A 175 -3.59 10.54 -11.46
CA GLY A 175 -4.86 9.95 -11.87
C GLY A 175 -5.59 9.23 -10.72
N ARG A 176 -4.84 8.64 -9.80
CA ARG A 176 -5.38 7.98 -8.59
C ARG A 176 -5.81 9.00 -7.53
N ASN A 177 -5.00 10.03 -7.30
CA ASN A 177 -5.34 11.09 -6.33
C ASN A 177 -6.57 11.91 -6.75
N ALA A 178 -6.82 12.07 -8.05
CA ALA A 178 -8.01 12.74 -8.55
C ALA A 178 -9.31 11.95 -8.30
N ALA A 179 -9.21 10.65 -8.02
CA ALA A 179 -10.34 9.79 -7.68
C ALA A 179 -10.73 9.85 -6.19
N VAL A 180 -9.90 10.47 -5.33
CA VAL A 180 -10.19 10.67 -3.90
C VAL A 180 -10.78 12.08 -3.71
N PRO A 181 -12.09 12.23 -3.45
CA PRO A 181 -12.66 13.55 -3.14
C PRO A 181 -12.04 14.07 -1.83
N PRO A 182 -11.82 15.40 -1.71
CA PRO A 182 -11.29 15.98 -0.49
C PRO A 182 -12.23 15.64 0.67
N SER A 183 -11.65 15.16 1.76
CA SER A 183 -12.36 14.92 3.02
C SER A 183 -13.01 16.24 3.44
N SER A 184 -14.33 16.35 3.28
CA SER A 184 -15.08 17.48 3.85
C SER A 184 -15.07 17.38 5.36
N GLU A 185 -14.53 18.42 5.99
CA GLU A 185 -14.59 18.74 7.43
C GLU A 185 -16.00 18.56 8.01
#